data_c5f3a1b7a0e877ea77aa8218c67998ef
#
_entry.id   c5f3a1b7a0e877ea77aa8218c67998ef
#
_cell.length_a   1.000
_cell.length_b   1.000
_cell.length_c   1.000
_cell.angle_alpha   90.00
_cell.angle_beta   90.00
_cell.angle_gamma   90.00
#
_symmetry.space_group_name_H-M   'P 1'
#
loop_
_entity.id
_entity.type
_entity.pdbx_description
1 polymer ?
#
loop_
_entity_poly.entity_id
_entity_poly.type
_entity_poly.pdbx_seq_one_letter_code
_entity_poly.pdbx_strand_id
1 'polypeptide(L)'
;MITQVDQDFLALPLSSVSDAAISAAKKAGASHVDVRIERTRTGYLSLRDAKPETQSDETNFGIGVRVIVNGAWGFASSPDVSVDTATKLAATAVAMAKTSKPLSTEEIALAPEPVYANKTWVSAYTIDPF
;
A
#
# COMPACT_ATOMS: atom_id res chain seq x y z
N MET A 1 -6.59 -26.34 6.69
CA MET A 1 -5.96 -25.28 5.86
C MET A 1 -6.80 -24.02 6.06
N ILE A 2 -6.23 -22.97 6.62
CA ILE A 2 -6.92 -21.69 6.78
C ILE A 2 -6.78 -20.95 5.46
N THR A 3 -7.91 -20.62 4.85
CA THR A 3 -7.97 -19.99 3.52
C THR A 3 -8.84 -18.71 3.51
N GLN A 4 -9.07 -18.14 4.69
CA GLN A 4 -9.92 -16.97 4.83
C GLN A 4 -9.08 -15.69 4.91
N VAL A 5 -9.44 -14.73 4.10
CA VAL A 5 -8.99 -13.34 4.26
C VAL A 5 -9.55 -12.80 5.57
N ASP A 6 -8.77 -12.01 6.29
CA ASP A 6 -9.16 -11.35 7.52
C ASP A 6 -10.45 -10.53 7.34
N GLN A 7 -11.53 -10.96 8.00
CA GLN A 7 -12.84 -10.36 7.85
C GLN A 7 -12.91 -8.94 8.43
N ASP A 8 -12.19 -8.67 9.50
CA ASP A 8 -12.12 -7.33 10.09
C ASP A 8 -11.41 -6.35 9.17
N PHE A 9 -10.41 -6.81 8.42
CA PHE A 9 -9.77 -6.00 7.38
C PHE A 9 -10.71 -5.74 6.21
N LEU A 10 -11.46 -6.75 5.77
CA LEU A 10 -12.44 -6.58 4.67
C LEU A 10 -13.65 -5.72 5.05
N ALA A 11 -13.96 -5.58 6.34
CA ALA A 11 -15.02 -4.70 6.82
C ALA A 11 -14.66 -3.20 6.77
N LEU A 12 -13.38 -2.88 6.53
CA LEU A 12 -12.93 -1.49 6.36
C LEU A 12 -13.46 -0.89 5.05
N PRO A 13 -13.64 0.43 4.97
CA PRO A 13 -14.15 1.11 3.77
C PRO A 13 -13.08 1.22 2.66
N LEU A 14 -12.45 0.08 2.31
CA LEU A 14 -11.28 0.01 1.43
C LEU A 14 -11.55 0.63 0.06
N SER A 15 -12.69 0.33 -0.55
CA SER A 15 -13.05 0.84 -1.88
C SER A 15 -13.20 2.36 -1.88
N SER A 16 -13.98 2.92 -0.93
CA SER A 16 -14.21 4.37 -0.87
C SER A 16 -12.92 5.16 -0.61
N VAL A 17 -12.04 4.62 0.23
CA VAL A 17 -10.72 5.21 0.51
C VAL A 17 -9.83 5.17 -0.73
N SER A 18 -9.77 4.03 -1.43
CA SER A 18 -8.98 3.87 -2.66
C SER A 18 -9.50 4.75 -3.78
N ASP A 19 -10.82 4.77 -3.99
CA ASP A 19 -11.46 5.57 -5.05
C ASP A 19 -11.24 7.07 -4.85
N ALA A 20 -11.26 7.55 -3.59
CA ALA A 20 -10.96 8.93 -3.25
C ALA A 20 -9.53 9.32 -3.64
N ALA A 21 -8.54 8.50 -3.28
CA ALA A 21 -7.14 8.74 -3.63
C ALA A 21 -6.94 8.73 -5.16
N ILE A 22 -7.47 7.72 -5.85
CA ILE A 22 -7.34 7.57 -7.31
C ILE A 22 -7.97 8.77 -8.03
N SER A 23 -9.19 9.16 -7.63
CA SER A 23 -9.89 10.30 -8.23
C SER A 23 -9.14 11.60 -8.01
N ALA A 24 -8.65 11.85 -6.80
CA ALA A 24 -7.90 13.06 -6.46
C ALA A 24 -6.58 13.14 -7.26
N ALA A 25 -5.81 12.05 -7.33
CA ALA A 25 -4.55 12.02 -8.06
C ALA A 25 -4.76 12.22 -9.57
N LYS A 26 -5.76 11.56 -10.18
CA LYS A 26 -6.09 11.74 -11.59
C LYS A 26 -6.51 13.17 -11.91
N LYS A 27 -7.36 13.79 -11.08
CA LYS A 27 -7.74 15.21 -11.23
C LYS A 27 -6.54 16.15 -11.14
N ALA A 28 -5.52 15.80 -10.36
CA ALA A 28 -4.30 16.57 -10.20
C ALA A 28 -3.25 16.33 -11.31
N GLY A 29 -3.56 15.46 -12.30
CA GLY A 29 -2.76 15.21 -13.50
C GLY A 29 -1.88 13.97 -13.46
N ALA A 30 -2.14 13.01 -12.56
CA ALA A 30 -1.44 11.74 -12.56
C ALA A 30 -1.85 10.88 -13.77
N SER A 31 -0.85 10.39 -14.51
CA SER A 31 -1.04 9.42 -15.60
C SER A 31 -1.22 8.00 -15.08
N HIS A 32 -0.65 7.69 -13.93
CA HIS A 32 -0.81 6.44 -13.22
C HIS A 32 -1.02 6.68 -11.72
N VAL A 33 -1.85 5.86 -11.10
CA VAL A 33 -2.11 5.88 -9.65
C VAL A 33 -2.29 4.46 -9.19
N ASP A 34 -1.55 4.07 -8.16
CA ASP A 34 -1.84 2.87 -7.39
C ASP A 34 -1.98 3.19 -5.89
N VAL A 35 -2.88 2.48 -5.24
CA VAL A 35 -3.17 2.61 -3.82
C VAL A 35 -2.99 1.26 -3.16
N ARG A 36 -2.28 1.24 -2.04
CA ARG A 36 -2.09 0.06 -1.24
C ARG A 36 -2.54 0.33 0.19
N ILE A 37 -3.43 -0.52 0.69
CA ILE A 37 -3.85 -0.52 2.09
C ILE A 37 -3.39 -1.85 2.67
N GLU A 38 -2.55 -1.80 3.68
CA GLU A 38 -1.93 -2.99 4.27
C GLU A 38 -2.14 -3.04 5.77
N ARG A 39 -2.39 -4.25 6.28
CA ARG A 39 -2.22 -4.61 7.68
C ARG A 39 -1.24 -5.76 7.74
N THR A 40 -0.08 -5.52 8.33
CA THR A 40 1.00 -6.49 8.45
C THR A 40 1.20 -6.85 9.91
N ARG A 41 1.15 -8.15 10.24
CA ARG A 41 1.57 -8.67 11.54
C ARG A 41 2.91 -9.36 11.38
N THR A 42 3.88 -9.00 12.20
CA THR A 42 5.23 -9.53 12.18
C THR A 42 5.57 -10.13 13.53
N GLY A 43 5.78 -11.46 13.56
CA GLY A 43 6.31 -12.16 14.72
C GLY A 43 7.81 -12.35 14.55
N TYR A 44 8.57 -12.05 15.59
CA TYR A 44 10.00 -12.30 15.64
C TYR A 44 10.37 -13.05 16.91
N LEU A 45 11.19 -14.10 16.77
CA LEU A 45 11.74 -14.87 17.88
C LEU A 45 13.21 -15.15 17.61
N SER A 46 14.08 -14.72 18.52
CA SER A 46 15.49 -15.06 18.54
C SER A 46 15.82 -15.97 19.70
N LEU A 47 16.62 -16.98 19.44
CA LEU A 47 17.11 -17.92 20.45
C LEU A 47 18.64 -17.84 20.51
N ARG A 48 19.18 -17.87 21.74
CA ARG A 48 20.60 -18.09 22.00
C ARG A 48 20.74 -19.30 22.93
N ASP A 49 21.57 -20.26 22.56
CA ASP A 49 21.78 -21.49 23.30
C ASP A 49 20.45 -22.19 23.65
N ALA A 50 19.54 -22.28 22.70
CA ALA A 50 18.18 -22.83 22.83
C ALA A 50 17.29 -22.11 23.86
N LYS A 51 17.63 -20.90 24.27
CA LYS A 51 16.81 -20.05 25.15
C LYS A 51 16.30 -18.83 24.40
N PRO A 52 15.03 -18.42 24.59
CA PRO A 52 14.54 -17.18 24.03
C PRO A 52 15.36 -15.98 24.47
N GLU A 53 15.86 -15.19 23.51
CA GLU A 53 16.62 -13.96 23.76
C GLU A 53 15.76 -12.73 23.44
N THR A 54 15.04 -12.76 22.33
CA THR A 54 14.17 -11.67 21.93
C THR A 54 12.88 -12.23 21.33
N GLN A 55 11.77 -11.64 21.69
CA GLN A 55 10.47 -11.93 21.09
C GLN A 55 9.73 -10.62 20.86
N SER A 56 9.16 -10.44 19.68
CA SER A 56 8.19 -9.38 19.39
C SER A 56 7.04 -9.88 18.53
N ASP A 57 5.89 -9.23 18.68
CA ASP A 57 4.69 -9.42 17.87
C ASP A 57 4.11 -8.03 17.61
N GLU A 58 4.22 -7.56 16.40
CA GLU A 58 3.88 -6.19 16.02
C GLU A 58 2.86 -6.20 14.89
N THR A 59 1.88 -5.30 14.98
CA THR A 59 0.92 -5.05 13.90
C THR A 59 1.07 -3.63 13.40
N ASN A 60 1.31 -3.49 12.10
CA ASN A 60 1.35 -2.22 11.39
C ASN A 60 0.16 -2.13 10.45
N PHE A 61 -0.41 -0.93 10.32
CA PHE A 61 -1.55 -0.65 9.45
C PHE A 61 -1.36 0.71 8.78
N GLY A 62 -1.73 0.82 7.49
CA GLY A 62 -1.62 2.08 6.81
C GLY A 62 -2.04 2.03 5.34
N ILE A 63 -1.99 3.21 4.73
CA ILE A 63 -2.25 3.45 3.32
C ILE A 63 -1.04 4.10 2.66
N GLY A 64 -0.69 3.65 1.46
CA GLY A 64 0.26 4.28 0.56
C GLY A 64 -0.39 4.64 -0.77
N VAL A 65 -0.09 5.82 -1.28
CA VAL A 65 -0.50 6.30 -2.61
C VAL A 65 0.74 6.57 -3.43
N ARG A 66 0.85 5.92 -4.58
CA ARG A 66 1.94 6.10 -5.52
C ARG A 66 1.39 6.58 -6.87
N VAL A 67 2.06 7.56 -7.46
CA VAL A 67 1.62 8.18 -8.71
C VAL A 67 2.76 8.34 -9.70
N ILE A 68 2.43 8.43 -10.99
CA ILE A 68 3.31 8.95 -12.03
C ILE A 68 2.72 10.26 -12.57
N VAL A 69 3.51 11.32 -12.56
CA VAL A 69 3.16 12.61 -13.15
C VAL A 69 4.31 13.06 -14.06
N ASN A 70 4.01 13.28 -15.35
CA ASN A 70 5.02 13.69 -16.34
C ASN A 70 6.25 12.76 -16.36
N GLY A 71 6.05 11.45 -16.22
CA GLY A 71 7.12 10.46 -16.21
C GLY A 71 7.99 10.44 -14.94
N ALA A 72 7.56 11.04 -13.83
CA ALA A 72 8.25 10.99 -12.54
C ALA A 72 7.37 10.36 -11.45
N TRP A 73 7.99 9.59 -10.54
CA TRP A 73 7.32 9.00 -9.40
C TRP A 73 7.07 10.01 -8.28
N GLY A 74 5.92 9.84 -7.62
CA GLY A 74 5.64 10.43 -6.32
C GLY A 74 4.97 9.42 -5.40
N PHE A 75 5.22 9.52 -4.11
CA PHE A 75 4.71 8.63 -3.09
C PHE A 75 4.39 9.39 -1.81
N ALA A 76 3.29 9.00 -1.15
CA ALA A 76 2.96 9.44 0.20
C ALA A 76 2.23 8.34 0.96
N SER A 77 2.41 8.26 2.27
CA SER A 77 1.78 7.24 3.11
C SER A 77 1.34 7.80 4.48
N SER A 78 0.42 7.09 5.13
CA SER A 78 -0.09 7.42 6.45
C SER A 78 -0.58 6.16 7.18
N PRO A 79 -0.48 6.12 8.52
CA PRO A 79 -1.17 5.10 9.31
C PRO A 79 -2.69 5.36 9.42
N ASP A 80 -3.17 6.57 9.13
CA ASP A 80 -4.60 6.88 9.09
C ASP A 80 -5.21 6.51 7.74
N VAL A 81 -6.14 5.55 7.76
CA VAL A 81 -6.83 5.02 6.59
C VAL A 81 -8.24 5.59 6.53
N SER A 82 -8.35 6.82 6.05
CA SER A 82 -9.60 7.55 5.87
C SER A 82 -9.69 8.18 4.48
N VAL A 83 -10.91 8.50 4.02
CA VAL A 83 -11.16 9.18 2.73
C VAL A 83 -10.47 10.54 2.67
N ASP A 84 -10.49 11.29 3.77
CA ASP A 84 -9.84 12.60 3.85
C ASP A 84 -8.32 12.47 3.75
N THR A 85 -7.73 11.56 4.51
CA THR A 85 -6.29 11.27 4.46
C THR A 85 -5.87 10.76 3.07
N ALA A 86 -6.63 9.85 2.47
CA ALA A 86 -6.35 9.32 1.13
C ALA A 86 -6.30 10.43 0.07
N THR A 87 -7.23 11.38 0.16
CA THR A 87 -7.26 12.57 -0.73
C THR A 87 -6.03 13.45 -0.53
N LYS A 88 -5.62 13.71 0.72
CA LYS A 88 -4.43 14.49 1.04
C LYS A 88 -3.15 13.80 0.58
N LEU A 89 -3.05 12.49 0.77
CA LEU A 89 -1.90 11.70 0.31
C LEU A 89 -1.76 11.75 -1.21
N ALA A 90 -2.87 11.65 -1.95
CA ALA A 90 -2.87 11.79 -3.40
C ALA A 90 -2.30 13.15 -3.84
N ALA A 91 -2.72 14.24 -3.22
CA ALA A 91 -2.20 15.58 -3.50
C ALA A 91 -0.71 15.69 -3.17
N THR A 92 -0.27 15.13 -2.03
CA THR A 92 1.14 15.11 -1.61
C THR A 92 1.99 14.30 -2.58
N ALA A 93 1.55 13.09 -2.97
CA ALA A 93 2.26 12.26 -3.94
C ALA A 93 2.41 12.96 -5.30
N VAL A 94 1.35 13.62 -5.79
CA VAL A 94 1.42 14.42 -7.04
C VAL A 94 2.40 15.58 -6.91
N ALA A 95 2.39 16.30 -5.79
CA ALA A 95 3.35 17.38 -5.54
C ALA A 95 4.80 16.87 -5.53
N MET A 96 5.06 15.74 -4.89
CA MET A 96 6.38 15.09 -4.89
C MET A 96 6.83 14.71 -6.29
N ALA A 97 5.98 14.10 -7.12
CA ALA A 97 6.29 13.76 -8.50
C ALA A 97 6.66 14.99 -9.32
N LYS A 98 5.90 16.08 -9.18
CA LYS A 98 6.19 17.37 -9.87
C LYS A 98 7.51 17.98 -9.42
N THR A 99 7.84 17.90 -8.14
CA THR A 99 9.09 18.42 -7.57
C THR A 99 10.30 17.59 -7.99
N SER A 100 10.17 16.27 -8.09
CA SER A 100 11.26 15.38 -8.50
C SER A 100 11.51 15.35 -10.01
N LYS A 101 10.52 15.70 -10.84
CA LYS A 101 10.65 15.67 -12.31
C LYS A 101 11.89 16.41 -12.85
N PRO A 102 12.25 17.61 -12.42
CA PRO A 102 13.45 18.30 -12.92
C PRO A 102 14.76 17.57 -12.59
N LEU A 103 14.75 16.68 -11.60
CA LEU A 103 15.92 15.90 -11.18
C LEU A 103 15.97 14.51 -11.86
N SER A 104 14.92 14.13 -12.56
CA SER A 104 14.84 12.85 -13.25
C SER A 104 15.49 12.94 -14.62
N THR A 105 16.43 12.05 -14.90
CA THR A 105 17.10 11.93 -16.21
C THR A 105 16.31 11.07 -17.20
N GLU A 106 15.42 10.23 -16.69
CA GLU A 106 14.63 9.29 -17.49
C GLU A 106 13.13 9.47 -17.24
N GLU A 107 12.32 9.16 -18.24
CA GLU A 107 10.86 9.09 -18.09
C GLU A 107 10.43 7.66 -17.75
N ILE A 108 9.60 7.57 -16.73
CA ILE A 108 9.05 6.28 -16.29
C ILE A 108 7.89 5.90 -17.20
N ALA A 109 8.02 4.76 -17.87
CA ALA A 109 6.97 4.09 -18.61
C ALA A 109 6.71 2.71 -17.99
N LEU A 110 5.46 2.43 -17.65
CA LEU A 110 5.07 1.11 -17.13
C LEU A 110 4.89 0.13 -18.29
N ALA A 111 5.34 -1.11 -18.08
CA ALA A 111 5.00 -2.20 -18.98
C ALA A 111 3.48 -2.43 -19.01
N PRO A 112 2.91 -2.85 -20.15
CA PRO A 112 1.52 -3.25 -20.20
C PRO A 112 1.31 -4.53 -19.36
N GLU A 113 0.34 -4.47 -18.46
CA GLU A 113 -0.01 -5.61 -17.60
C GLU A 113 -1.50 -5.96 -17.77
N PRO A 114 -1.86 -7.26 -17.66
CA PRO A 114 -3.26 -7.66 -17.64
C PRO A 114 -3.97 -7.15 -16.38
N VAL A 115 -5.24 -6.74 -16.55
CA VAL A 115 -6.07 -6.31 -15.43
C VAL A 115 -6.68 -7.52 -14.74
N TYR A 116 -6.40 -7.66 -13.46
CA TYR A 116 -6.98 -8.69 -12.57
C TYR A 116 -8.04 -8.06 -11.68
N ALA A 117 -9.28 -7.97 -12.21
CA ALA A 117 -10.39 -7.42 -11.43
C ALA A 117 -10.83 -8.39 -10.32
N ASN A 118 -11.00 -7.87 -9.10
CA ASN A 118 -11.59 -8.58 -7.94
C ASN A 118 -10.95 -9.95 -7.66
N LYS A 119 -9.63 -10.04 -7.74
CA LYS A 119 -8.91 -11.26 -7.40
C LYS A 119 -8.54 -11.29 -5.93
N THR A 120 -8.74 -12.46 -5.32
CA THR A 120 -8.28 -12.78 -3.98
C THR A 120 -7.22 -13.86 -4.07
N TRP A 121 -6.13 -13.66 -3.36
CA TRP A 121 -5.09 -14.67 -3.19
C TRP A 121 -4.85 -14.91 -1.70
N VAL A 122 -4.75 -16.17 -1.31
CA VAL A 122 -4.47 -16.57 0.07
C VAL A 122 -3.34 -17.57 0.06
N SER A 123 -2.28 -17.31 0.82
CA SER A 123 -1.18 -18.26 1.01
C SER A 123 -1.68 -19.48 1.76
N ALA A 124 -1.41 -20.67 1.21
CA ALA A 124 -1.78 -21.92 1.87
C ALA A 124 -0.80 -22.23 3.01
N TYR A 125 -1.32 -22.58 4.17
CA TYR A 125 -0.54 -23.07 5.30
C TYR A 125 -1.32 -24.13 6.09
N THR A 126 -0.61 -25.00 6.78
CA THR A 126 -1.21 -26.09 7.59
C THR A 126 -1.35 -25.71 9.05
N ILE A 127 -0.46 -24.86 9.55
CA ILE A 127 -0.44 -24.37 10.93
C ILE A 127 -0.35 -22.85 10.87
N ASP A 128 -1.22 -22.17 11.62
CA ASP A 128 -1.17 -20.72 11.79
C ASP A 128 0.12 -20.37 12.55
N PRO A 129 1.00 -19.50 12.00
CA PRO A 129 2.24 -19.12 12.67
C PRO A 129 2.04 -18.12 13.83
N PHE A 130 0.82 -17.56 14.00
CA PHE A 130 0.51 -16.51 14.99
C PHE A 130 -0.45 -16.94 16.07
#